data_1e6c0e0062ac0c4e1ac66864595f7fc3
#
_entry.id   1e6c0e0062ac0c4e1ac66864595f7fc3
#
_cell.length_a   1.000
_cell.length_b   1.000
_cell.length_c   1.000
_cell.angle_alpha   90.00
_cell.angle_beta   90.00
_cell.angle_gamma   90.00
#
_symmetry.space_group_name_H-M   'P 1'
#
loop_
_entity.id
_entity.type
_entity.pdbx_description
1 polymer ?
#
loop_
_entity_poly.entity_id
_entity_poly.type
_entity_poly.pdbx_seq_one_letter_code
_entity_poly.pdbx_strand_id
1 'polypeptide(L)'
;MSNSFFYDTIEKIESKIDTIKASSMCFVCEDNFILHNFRDELLNSVSAFNKLDTLIIKPFGGNIKIEQVRDVEEFLLYKPNYAKVKVVFFEDIDRLNIEAANAALKLIEEPPDFALVFSTTTRWNYLLPTLKSRFIRYDLSIPSTLIENVNSKYEEIAIYFNFFQHYDLGVLLFLIDENTDVSRIKDEVERIVNSSANNLDELLNNFKLSLDLSENKLKFALSYYKLWDILINSNDKEFFYLIKNIAQIKNDVENLSFLRNISALGSILLRDSMVFLNSSKWKYFWNNSLVYFFGLNEHSVNLEQIKDTLSYLNRMSTMRLANFNFEMEIFTHFFRIKGCFSRTIK
;
A
#
# COMPACT_ATOMS: atom_id res chain seq x y z
N MET A 1 20.82 -17.24 -8.29
CA MET A 1 21.07 -16.06 -7.45
C MET A 1 19.76 -15.31 -7.42
N SER A 2 19.06 -15.26 -6.28
CA SER A 2 17.81 -14.53 -6.15
C SER A 2 18.09 -13.06 -6.44
N ASN A 3 17.47 -12.49 -7.46
CA ASN A 3 17.48 -11.06 -7.72
C ASN A 3 16.75 -10.34 -6.59
N SER A 4 17.46 -10.15 -5.48
CA SER A 4 16.96 -9.37 -4.35
C SER A 4 16.85 -7.92 -4.78
N PHE A 5 15.65 -7.34 -4.68
CA PHE A 5 15.42 -5.93 -5.00
C PHE A 5 16.17 -4.97 -4.07
N PHE A 6 16.56 -5.47 -2.90
CA PHE A 6 17.20 -4.66 -1.86
C PHE A 6 18.67 -4.97 -1.69
N TYR A 7 19.24 -5.82 -2.55
CA TYR A 7 20.62 -6.30 -2.43
C TYR A 7 21.62 -5.17 -2.16
N ASP A 8 21.62 -4.13 -2.98
CA ASP A 8 22.56 -3.02 -2.84
C ASP A 8 22.42 -2.28 -1.50
N THR A 9 21.20 -2.16 -1.00
CA THR A 9 20.92 -1.49 0.29
C THR A 9 21.35 -2.38 1.44
N ILE A 10 21.05 -3.67 1.37
CA ILE A 10 21.39 -4.66 2.40
C ILE A 10 22.91 -4.84 2.46
N GLU A 11 23.60 -4.95 1.33
CA GLU A 11 25.04 -5.06 1.24
C GLU A 11 25.74 -3.82 1.86
N LYS A 12 25.21 -2.63 1.60
CA LYS A 12 25.71 -1.39 2.23
C LYS A 12 25.53 -1.40 3.75
N ILE A 13 24.44 -1.94 4.25
CA ILE A 13 24.20 -2.07 5.69
C ILE A 13 25.16 -3.11 6.26
N GLU A 14 25.27 -4.29 5.66
CA GLU A 14 26.14 -5.38 6.12
C GLU A 14 27.62 -4.94 6.15
N SER A 15 28.10 -4.28 5.11
CA SER A 15 29.48 -3.80 5.02
C SER A 15 29.84 -2.76 6.08
N LYS A 16 28.83 -2.08 6.66
CA LYS A 16 29.02 -1.01 7.64
C LYS A 16 28.60 -1.38 9.06
N ILE A 17 28.23 -2.64 9.31
CA ILE A 17 27.64 -3.05 10.60
C ILE A 17 28.51 -2.62 11.80
N ASP A 18 29.82 -2.77 11.71
CA ASP A 18 30.72 -2.39 12.79
C ASP A 18 30.80 -0.87 13.03
N THR A 19 30.42 -0.06 12.06
CA THR A 19 30.40 1.41 12.17
C THR A 19 29.02 1.96 12.51
N ILE A 20 27.94 1.24 12.17
CA ILE A 20 26.55 1.66 12.40
C ILE A 20 25.92 1.05 13.65
N LYS A 21 26.58 0.10 14.33
CA LYS A 21 26.16 -0.36 15.66
C LYS A 21 26.04 0.86 16.60
N ALA A 22 25.13 0.77 17.56
CA ALA A 22 24.75 1.90 18.41
C ALA A 22 24.09 3.05 17.62
N SER A 23 23.42 2.74 16.50
CA SER A 23 22.66 3.73 15.73
C SER A 23 21.22 3.29 15.47
N SER A 24 20.39 4.26 15.15
CA SER A 24 18.99 4.06 14.84
C SER A 24 18.68 4.49 13.39
N MET A 25 18.05 3.60 12.62
CA MET A 25 17.74 3.82 11.21
C MET A 25 16.26 3.67 10.97
N CYS A 26 15.69 4.52 10.11
CA CYS A 26 14.31 4.42 9.68
C CYS A 26 14.26 4.27 8.17
N PHE A 27 13.69 3.15 7.72
CA PHE A 27 13.44 2.86 6.32
C PHE A 27 12.07 3.39 5.95
N VAL A 28 12.03 4.22 4.92
CA VAL A 28 10.85 4.95 4.48
C VAL A 28 10.47 4.51 3.08
N CYS A 29 9.23 4.08 2.90
CA CYS A 29 8.64 3.77 1.61
C CYS A 29 7.13 4.03 1.70
N GLU A 30 6.48 4.41 0.61
CA GLU A 30 5.03 4.62 0.59
C GLU A 30 4.22 3.31 0.68
N ASP A 31 4.87 2.15 0.49
CA ASP A 31 4.24 0.84 0.48
C ASP A 31 4.74 -0.06 1.62
N ASN A 32 3.80 -0.50 2.48
CA ASN A 32 4.08 -1.39 3.61
C ASN A 32 4.57 -2.77 3.18
N PHE A 33 4.12 -3.27 2.04
CA PHE A 33 4.54 -4.58 1.56
C PHE A 33 6.04 -4.58 1.22
N ILE A 34 6.53 -3.50 0.61
CA ILE A 34 7.97 -3.30 0.37
C ILE A 34 8.74 -3.25 1.68
N LEU A 35 8.24 -2.50 2.66
CA LEU A 35 8.89 -2.40 3.97
C LEU A 35 8.97 -3.75 4.68
N HIS A 36 7.91 -4.57 4.60
CA HIS A 36 7.90 -5.91 5.18
C HIS A 36 8.86 -6.86 4.46
N ASN A 37 8.87 -6.87 3.12
CA ASN A 37 9.82 -7.69 2.36
C ASN A 37 11.26 -7.27 2.60
N PHE A 38 11.53 -5.96 2.62
CA PHE A 38 12.84 -5.42 2.96
C PHE A 38 13.31 -5.88 4.33
N ARG A 39 12.43 -5.79 5.36
CA ARG A 39 12.74 -6.28 6.72
C ARG A 39 13.10 -7.76 6.70
N ASP A 40 12.25 -8.59 6.08
CA ASP A 40 12.46 -10.04 6.07
C ASP A 40 13.75 -10.41 5.33
N GLU A 41 14.03 -9.74 4.23
CA GLU A 41 15.25 -9.94 3.48
C GLU A 41 16.49 -9.45 4.27
N LEU A 42 16.44 -8.26 4.87
CA LEU A 42 17.50 -7.72 5.71
C LEU A 42 17.82 -8.66 6.87
N LEU A 43 16.80 -9.11 7.60
CA LEU A 43 16.99 -9.98 8.77
C LEU A 43 17.49 -11.40 8.42
N ASN A 44 17.19 -11.88 7.22
CA ASN A 44 17.60 -13.23 6.78
C ASN A 44 18.94 -13.22 6.02
N SER A 45 19.31 -12.13 5.37
CA SER A 45 20.49 -12.08 4.48
C SER A 45 21.76 -11.64 5.21
N VAL A 46 21.63 -10.81 6.24
CA VAL A 46 22.79 -10.27 6.96
C VAL A 46 23.37 -11.30 7.91
N SER A 47 24.60 -11.73 7.65
CA SER A 47 25.28 -12.79 8.40
C SER A 47 25.54 -12.46 9.89
N ALA A 48 25.56 -11.17 10.24
CA ALA A 48 25.76 -10.69 11.59
C ALA A 48 24.49 -10.76 12.47
N PHE A 49 23.32 -11.11 11.91
CA PHE A 49 22.04 -11.18 12.63
C PHE A 49 21.67 -12.62 12.98
N ASN A 50 20.89 -12.75 14.05
CA ASN A 50 20.32 -14.05 14.46
C ASN A 50 18.91 -13.83 15.02
N LYS A 51 17.99 -14.74 14.73
CA LYS A 51 16.57 -14.64 15.15
C LYS A 51 16.41 -14.56 16.67
N LEU A 52 17.28 -15.23 17.44
CA LEU A 52 17.24 -15.22 18.91
C LEU A 52 17.79 -13.92 19.52
N ASP A 53 18.59 -13.16 18.77
CA ASP A 53 19.09 -11.84 19.13
C ASP A 53 18.36 -10.73 18.36
N THR A 54 17.16 -11.02 17.82
CA THR A 54 16.31 -10.07 17.10
C THR A 54 14.95 -9.98 17.77
N LEU A 55 14.51 -8.75 18.05
CA LEU A 55 13.18 -8.44 18.57
C LEU A 55 12.42 -7.57 17.56
N ILE A 56 11.26 -8.03 17.12
CA ILE A 56 10.39 -7.29 16.20
C ILE A 56 9.18 -6.78 16.96
N ILE A 57 8.98 -5.47 16.95
CA ILE A 57 7.85 -4.78 17.54
C ILE A 57 6.86 -4.41 16.46
N LYS A 58 5.63 -4.88 16.59
CA LYS A 58 4.52 -4.60 15.66
C LYS A 58 3.40 -3.87 16.38
N PRO A 59 2.65 -2.99 15.68
CA PRO A 59 1.46 -2.36 16.26
C PRO A 59 0.45 -3.43 16.71
N PHE A 60 -0.02 -3.32 17.94
CA PHE A 60 -1.12 -4.12 18.47
C PHE A 60 -2.36 -3.25 18.68
N GLY A 61 -3.49 -3.64 18.09
CA GLY A 61 -4.70 -2.81 18.11
C GLY A 61 -4.51 -1.44 17.42
N GLY A 62 -3.60 -1.38 16.44
CA GLY A 62 -3.33 -0.18 15.63
C GLY A 62 -2.29 0.78 16.17
N ASN A 63 -1.76 0.57 17.40
CA ASN A 63 -0.70 1.39 18.00
C ASN A 63 0.39 0.52 18.61
N ILE A 64 1.59 1.11 18.73
CA ILE A 64 2.67 0.57 19.58
C ILE A 64 2.55 1.26 20.94
N LYS A 65 2.45 0.44 21.99
CA LYS A 65 2.23 0.91 23.37
C LYS A 65 3.53 0.94 24.16
N ILE A 66 3.51 1.64 25.31
CA ILE A 66 4.67 1.79 26.18
C ILE A 66 5.20 0.45 26.72
N GLU A 67 4.33 -0.52 26.94
CA GLU A 67 4.71 -1.87 27.41
C GLU A 67 5.66 -2.52 26.40
N GLN A 68 5.38 -2.40 25.10
CA GLN A 68 6.23 -2.94 24.04
C GLN A 68 7.61 -2.26 23.98
N VAL A 69 7.70 -0.98 24.34
CA VAL A 69 8.99 -0.27 24.45
C VAL A 69 9.77 -0.78 25.67
N ARG A 70 9.09 -1.08 26.79
CA ARG A 70 9.72 -1.70 27.96
C ARG A 70 10.27 -3.09 27.67
N ASP A 71 9.54 -3.88 26.87
CA ASP A 71 10.03 -5.20 26.42
C ASP A 71 11.35 -5.04 25.63
N VAL A 72 11.49 -3.97 24.84
CA VAL A 72 12.74 -3.65 24.14
C VAL A 72 13.85 -3.27 25.12
N GLU A 73 13.55 -2.45 26.13
CA GLU A 73 14.54 -2.08 27.17
C GLU A 73 15.03 -3.34 27.90
N GLU A 74 14.12 -4.23 28.28
CA GLU A 74 14.47 -5.53 28.92
C GLU A 74 15.32 -6.40 27.99
N PHE A 75 14.92 -6.52 26.73
CA PHE A 75 15.69 -7.27 25.73
C PHE A 75 17.12 -6.74 25.58
N LEU A 76 17.34 -5.46 25.71
CA LEU A 76 18.64 -4.82 25.55
C LEU A 76 19.48 -4.74 26.85
N LEU A 77 18.98 -5.25 27.99
CA LEU A 77 19.79 -5.35 29.22
C LEU A 77 21.01 -6.28 29.07
N TYR A 78 20.91 -7.27 28.19
CA TYR A 78 21.93 -8.29 28.00
C TYR A 78 22.55 -8.22 26.61
N LYS A 79 23.85 -8.53 26.51
CA LYS A 79 24.57 -8.63 25.23
C LYS A 79 23.99 -9.76 24.36
N PRO A 80 24.25 -9.74 23.03
CA PRO A 80 23.83 -10.84 22.16
C PRO A 80 24.47 -12.16 22.54
N ASN A 81 23.74 -13.26 22.40
CA ASN A 81 24.21 -14.61 22.72
C ASN A 81 24.69 -15.38 21.49
N TYR A 82 24.09 -15.14 20.32
CA TYR A 82 24.27 -15.93 19.10
C TYR A 82 24.78 -15.09 17.92
N ALA A 83 24.57 -13.79 17.96
CA ALA A 83 24.92 -12.84 16.89
C ALA A 83 26.05 -11.89 17.29
N LYS A 84 26.55 -11.10 16.35
CA LYS A 84 27.47 -10.00 16.66
C LYS A 84 26.77 -8.82 17.32
N VAL A 85 25.51 -8.61 17.00
CA VAL A 85 24.69 -7.48 17.48
C VAL A 85 23.27 -7.96 17.81
N LYS A 86 22.61 -7.26 18.73
CA LYS A 86 21.16 -7.36 18.90
C LYS A 86 20.47 -6.43 17.93
N VAL A 87 19.39 -6.91 17.35
CA VAL A 87 18.55 -6.13 16.43
C VAL A 87 17.19 -5.89 17.05
N VAL A 88 16.80 -4.62 17.15
CA VAL A 88 15.43 -4.22 17.46
C VAL A 88 14.81 -3.66 16.18
N PHE A 89 13.65 -4.17 15.78
CA PHE A 89 12.97 -3.72 14.57
C PHE A 89 11.55 -3.26 14.89
N PHE A 90 11.30 -1.95 14.78
CA PHE A 90 9.96 -1.38 14.92
C PHE A 90 9.26 -1.32 13.56
N GLU A 91 8.18 -2.05 13.38
CA GLU A 91 7.28 -1.88 12.23
C GLU A 91 6.34 -0.70 12.47
N ASP A 92 6.12 0.12 11.44
CA ASP A 92 5.21 1.29 11.51
C ASP A 92 5.50 2.18 12.73
N ILE A 93 6.73 2.66 12.87
CA ILE A 93 7.18 3.47 14.03
C ILE A 93 6.29 4.71 14.26
N ASP A 94 5.63 5.22 13.23
CA ASP A 94 4.66 6.33 13.33
C ASP A 94 3.38 5.96 14.11
N ARG A 95 3.21 4.69 14.49
CA ARG A 95 2.12 4.21 15.33
C ARG A 95 2.45 4.15 16.81
N LEU A 96 3.61 4.63 17.23
CA LEU A 96 3.89 4.86 18.65
C LEU A 96 2.84 5.84 19.23
N ASN A 97 2.19 5.49 20.33
CA ASN A 97 1.43 6.47 21.08
C ASN A 97 2.40 7.49 21.76
N ILE A 98 1.89 8.59 22.28
CA ILE A 98 2.71 9.67 22.82
C ILE A 98 3.62 9.17 23.96
N GLU A 99 3.09 8.31 24.83
CA GLU A 99 3.83 7.75 25.98
C GLU A 99 4.96 6.82 25.51
N ALA A 100 4.65 5.91 24.57
CA ALA A 100 5.63 5.02 23.98
C ALA A 100 6.70 5.77 23.17
N ALA A 101 6.30 6.82 22.44
CA ALA A 101 7.24 7.66 21.70
C ALA A 101 8.24 8.35 22.62
N ASN A 102 7.77 8.91 23.74
CA ASN A 102 8.64 9.55 24.72
C ASN A 102 9.56 8.54 25.42
N ALA A 103 9.06 7.34 25.76
CA ALA A 103 9.87 6.27 26.34
C ALA A 103 10.96 5.79 25.36
N ALA A 104 10.66 5.69 24.06
CA ALA A 104 11.59 5.24 23.05
C ALA A 104 12.72 6.25 22.71
N LEU A 105 12.55 7.54 23.05
CA LEU A 105 13.52 8.58 22.66
C LEU A 105 14.96 8.25 23.08
N LYS A 106 15.16 7.87 24.34
CA LYS A 106 16.51 7.55 24.86
C LYS A 106 17.11 6.34 24.15
N LEU A 107 16.29 5.32 23.94
CA LEU A 107 16.70 4.11 23.25
C LEU A 107 17.12 4.38 21.80
N ILE A 108 16.38 5.26 21.11
CA ILE A 108 16.65 5.62 19.72
C ILE A 108 17.87 6.54 19.61
N GLU A 109 18.08 7.42 20.60
CA GLU A 109 19.18 8.37 20.61
C GLU A 109 20.52 7.70 20.93
N GLU A 110 20.52 6.85 21.95
CA GLU A 110 21.73 6.19 22.47
C GLU A 110 21.48 4.68 22.68
N PRO A 111 21.34 3.90 21.60
CA PRO A 111 21.23 2.45 21.74
C PRO A 111 22.54 1.86 22.27
N PRO A 112 22.52 0.72 22.99
CA PRO A 112 23.72 0.04 23.45
C PRO A 112 24.73 -0.24 22.33
N ASP A 113 26.02 -0.23 22.61
CA ASP A 113 27.12 -0.46 21.64
C ASP A 113 27.01 -1.77 20.83
N PHE A 114 26.23 -2.71 21.32
CA PHE A 114 25.98 -3.99 20.69
C PHE A 114 24.60 -4.09 20.02
N ALA A 115 23.88 -2.97 19.90
CA ALA A 115 22.53 -2.97 19.36
C ALA A 115 22.41 -2.14 18.06
N LEU A 116 21.48 -2.56 17.20
CA LEU A 116 20.97 -1.82 16.05
C LEU A 116 19.48 -1.63 16.21
N VAL A 117 19.02 -0.40 16.09
CA VAL A 117 17.58 -0.09 16.11
C VAL A 117 17.14 0.26 14.70
N PHE A 118 16.36 -0.63 14.12
CA PHE A 118 15.72 -0.42 12.82
C PHE A 118 14.25 -0.09 13.00
N SER A 119 13.73 0.69 12.08
CA SER A 119 12.31 0.98 12.04
C SER A 119 11.82 1.14 10.60
N THR A 120 10.52 1.00 10.40
CA THR A 120 9.86 1.29 9.12
C THR A 120 8.74 2.30 9.31
N THR A 121 8.44 3.06 8.27
CA THR A 121 7.23 3.88 8.19
C THR A 121 6.87 4.19 6.74
N THR A 122 5.57 4.18 6.44
CA THR A 122 5.03 4.74 5.19
C THR A 122 4.72 6.23 5.33
N ARG A 123 4.79 6.78 6.54
CA ARG A 123 4.29 8.13 6.86
C ARG A 123 5.33 8.95 7.62
N TRP A 124 6.53 9.08 7.05
CA TRP A 124 7.62 9.84 7.65
C TRP A 124 7.19 11.22 8.18
N ASN A 125 6.32 11.91 7.44
CA ASN A 125 5.88 13.26 7.81
C ASN A 125 5.02 13.30 9.09
N TYR A 126 4.42 12.19 9.49
CA TYR A 126 3.61 12.07 10.70
C TYR A 126 4.42 11.69 11.95
N LEU A 127 5.70 11.33 11.80
CA LEU A 127 6.59 11.12 12.94
C LEU A 127 6.80 12.41 13.71
N LEU A 128 6.90 12.28 15.04
CA LEU A 128 7.27 13.40 15.90
C LEU A 128 8.64 13.97 15.50
N PRO A 129 8.81 15.31 15.49
CA PRO A 129 10.10 15.93 15.15
C PRO A 129 11.27 15.42 16.00
N THR A 130 10.99 15.10 17.27
CA THR A 130 11.93 14.53 18.24
C THR A 130 12.45 13.15 17.85
N LEU A 131 11.60 12.32 17.22
CA LEU A 131 12.01 11.02 16.66
C LEU A 131 12.77 11.20 15.34
N LYS A 132 12.25 12.05 14.44
CA LYS A 132 12.89 12.32 13.14
C LYS A 132 14.35 12.74 13.27
N SER A 133 14.67 13.58 14.24
CA SER A 133 16.02 14.11 14.45
C SER A 133 17.03 13.06 14.92
N ARG A 134 16.57 11.89 15.38
CA ARG A 134 17.38 10.82 15.95
C ARG A 134 17.59 9.64 15.01
N PHE A 135 16.77 9.55 13.97
CA PHE A 135 16.92 8.48 12.98
C PHE A 135 17.80 8.89 11.81
N ILE A 136 18.64 7.97 11.38
CA ILE A 136 19.24 8.00 10.05
C ILE A 136 18.15 7.52 9.09
N ARG A 137 17.66 8.42 8.23
CA ARG A 137 16.61 8.10 7.26
C ARG A 137 17.19 7.42 6.03
N TYR A 138 16.55 6.32 5.62
CA TYR A 138 16.80 5.65 4.35
C TYR A 138 15.51 5.59 3.55
N ASP A 139 15.48 6.25 2.40
CA ASP A 139 14.36 6.14 1.46
C ASP A 139 14.59 4.91 0.60
N LEU A 140 13.67 3.94 0.68
CA LEU A 140 13.66 2.79 -0.19
C LEU A 140 12.92 3.16 -1.48
N SER A 141 13.65 3.19 -2.58
CA SER A 141 13.08 3.43 -3.91
C SER A 141 12.68 2.12 -4.57
N ILE A 142 11.61 2.18 -5.36
CA ILE A 142 11.19 1.08 -6.22
C ILE A 142 12.18 1.01 -7.39
N PRO A 143 12.80 -0.14 -7.65
CA PRO A 143 13.66 -0.28 -8.81
C PRO A 143 12.86 -0.11 -10.10
N SER A 144 13.32 0.74 -11.02
CA SER A 144 12.70 0.92 -12.34
C SER A 144 12.61 -0.40 -13.11
N THR A 145 13.57 -1.29 -12.88
CA THR A 145 13.62 -2.64 -13.45
C THR A 145 12.40 -3.49 -13.12
N LEU A 146 11.71 -3.25 -11.99
CA LEU A 146 10.50 -3.99 -11.64
C LEU A 146 9.40 -3.78 -12.67
N ILE A 147 9.14 -2.53 -13.04
CA ILE A 147 8.11 -2.19 -14.04
C ILE A 147 8.52 -2.65 -15.43
N GLU A 148 9.80 -2.51 -15.77
CA GLU A 148 10.35 -2.98 -17.04
C GLU A 148 10.20 -4.50 -17.19
N ASN A 149 10.44 -5.26 -16.11
CA ASN A 149 10.27 -6.72 -16.10
C ASN A 149 8.79 -7.12 -16.25
N VAL A 150 7.86 -6.42 -15.56
CA VAL A 150 6.43 -6.66 -15.73
C VAL A 150 6.01 -6.36 -17.18
N ASN A 151 6.43 -5.23 -17.72
CA ASN A 151 6.10 -4.84 -19.10
C ASN A 151 6.62 -5.85 -20.12
N SER A 152 7.84 -6.34 -19.94
CA SER A 152 8.44 -7.36 -20.81
C SER A 152 7.73 -8.71 -20.70
N LYS A 153 7.32 -9.12 -19.48
CA LYS A 153 6.67 -10.41 -19.24
C LYS A 153 5.21 -10.44 -19.75
N TYR A 154 4.52 -9.31 -19.77
CA TYR A 154 3.08 -9.20 -20.06
C TYR A 154 2.75 -8.31 -21.26
N GLU A 155 3.72 -7.78 -21.99
CA GLU A 155 3.63 -6.89 -23.16
C GLU A 155 2.24 -6.23 -23.42
N GLU A 156 1.31 -6.99 -24.06
CA GLU A 156 0.00 -6.47 -24.51
C GLU A 156 -0.93 -6.03 -23.40
N ILE A 157 -0.81 -6.62 -22.19
CA ILE A 157 -1.65 -6.32 -21.04
C ILE A 157 -0.92 -5.54 -19.94
N ALA A 158 0.34 -5.19 -20.15
CA ALA A 158 1.13 -4.43 -19.18
C ALA A 158 0.50 -3.09 -18.77
N ILE A 159 -0.28 -2.50 -19.67
CA ILE A 159 -1.01 -1.25 -19.42
C ILE A 159 -1.96 -1.34 -18.22
N TYR A 160 -2.46 -2.54 -17.90
CA TYR A 160 -3.34 -2.78 -16.75
C TYR A 160 -2.59 -2.92 -15.43
N PHE A 161 -1.24 -2.96 -15.45
CA PHE A 161 -0.45 -3.20 -14.26
C PHE A 161 0.34 -1.97 -13.78
N ASN A 162 0.56 -0.97 -14.63
CA ASN A 162 1.43 0.16 -14.33
C ASN A 162 1.02 0.96 -13.09
N PHE A 163 -0.28 1.04 -12.79
CA PHE A 163 -0.75 1.78 -11.62
C PHE A 163 -0.43 1.10 -10.28
N PHE A 164 -0.12 -0.20 -10.28
CA PHE A 164 0.22 -0.92 -9.05
C PHE A 164 1.47 -0.37 -8.37
N GLN A 165 2.38 0.31 -9.11
CA GLN A 165 3.49 1.05 -8.51
C GLN A 165 3.03 2.16 -7.53
N HIS A 166 1.78 2.62 -7.65
CA HIS A 166 1.18 3.66 -6.80
C HIS A 166 0.07 3.12 -5.89
N TYR A 167 -0.25 1.83 -6.01
CA TYR A 167 -1.31 1.19 -5.24
C TYR A 167 -0.80 0.07 -4.34
N ASP A 168 -0.14 -0.94 -4.91
CA ASP A 168 0.35 -2.10 -4.17
C ASP A 168 1.47 -2.80 -4.97
N LEU A 169 2.69 -2.58 -4.56
CA LEU A 169 3.86 -3.17 -5.23
C LEU A 169 3.94 -4.68 -5.08
N GLY A 170 3.29 -5.25 -4.08
CA GLY A 170 3.19 -6.70 -3.91
C GLY A 170 2.56 -7.39 -5.11
N VAL A 171 1.64 -6.71 -5.80
CA VAL A 171 1.07 -7.22 -7.05
C VAL A 171 2.12 -7.27 -8.16
N LEU A 172 2.97 -6.24 -8.30
CA LEU A 172 4.03 -6.25 -9.32
C LEU A 172 5.06 -7.34 -9.03
N LEU A 173 5.43 -7.55 -7.76
CA LEU A 173 6.33 -8.63 -7.35
C LEU A 173 5.74 -10.00 -7.65
N PHE A 174 4.45 -10.20 -7.35
CA PHE A 174 3.73 -11.42 -7.70
C PHE A 174 3.75 -11.67 -9.22
N LEU A 175 3.55 -10.63 -10.04
CA LEU A 175 3.54 -10.77 -11.49
C LEU A 175 4.89 -11.20 -12.06
N ILE A 176 6.01 -10.76 -11.49
CA ILE A 176 7.35 -11.14 -11.97
C ILE A 176 7.86 -12.47 -11.40
N ASP A 177 7.22 -13.01 -10.35
CA ASP A 177 7.60 -14.30 -9.77
C ASP A 177 7.62 -15.40 -10.84
N GLU A 178 8.67 -16.24 -10.81
CA GLU A 178 8.89 -17.31 -11.80
C GLU A 178 7.78 -18.37 -11.77
N ASN A 179 7.15 -18.56 -10.61
CA ASN A 179 6.06 -19.52 -10.43
C ASN A 179 4.70 -18.98 -10.88
N THR A 180 4.60 -17.69 -11.23
CA THR A 180 3.32 -17.10 -11.67
C THR A 180 3.04 -17.49 -13.13
N ASP A 181 1.92 -18.19 -13.33
CA ASP A 181 1.44 -18.61 -14.63
C ASP A 181 0.93 -17.40 -15.44
N VAL A 182 1.73 -17.01 -16.44
CA VAL A 182 1.46 -15.86 -17.32
C VAL A 182 0.16 -16.03 -18.10
N SER A 183 -0.09 -17.23 -18.63
CA SER A 183 -1.28 -17.48 -19.43
C SER A 183 -2.54 -17.33 -18.60
N ARG A 184 -2.54 -17.91 -17.40
CA ARG A 184 -3.66 -17.80 -16.46
C ARG A 184 -3.94 -16.34 -16.07
N ILE A 185 -2.89 -15.53 -15.83
CA ILE A 185 -3.06 -14.11 -15.51
C ILE A 185 -3.62 -13.34 -16.70
N LYS A 186 -3.15 -13.61 -17.92
CA LYS A 186 -3.70 -12.99 -19.14
C LYS A 186 -5.18 -13.29 -19.30
N ASP A 187 -5.58 -14.56 -19.23
CA ASP A 187 -6.99 -14.98 -19.34
C ASP A 187 -7.87 -14.32 -18.26
N GLU A 188 -7.37 -14.19 -17.05
CA GLU A 188 -8.09 -13.55 -15.93
C GLU A 188 -8.28 -12.06 -16.17
N VAL A 189 -7.23 -11.35 -16.58
CA VAL A 189 -7.29 -9.92 -16.91
C VAL A 189 -8.25 -9.67 -18.07
N GLU A 190 -8.15 -10.44 -19.15
CA GLU A 190 -9.03 -10.32 -20.30
C GLU A 190 -10.49 -10.55 -19.93
N ARG A 191 -10.77 -11.52 -19.06
CA ARG A 191 -12.10 -11.80 -18.55
C ARG A 191 -12.69 -10.61 -17.80
N ILE A 192 -11.92 -10.01 -16.90
CA ILE A 192 -12.34 -8.82 -16.13
C ILE A 192 -12.54 -7.62 -17.07
N VAL A 193 -11.59 -7.35 -17.95
CA VAL A 193 -11.63 -6.20 -18.88
C VAL A 193 -12.81 -6.29 -19.84
N ASN A 194 -13.12 -7.47 -20.34
CA ASN A 194 -14.22 -7.72 -21.27
C ASN A 194 -15.59 -7.92 -20.60
N SER A 195 -15.64 -7.87 -19.25
CA SER A 195 -16.91 -7.96 -18.52
C SER A 195 -17.86 -6.85 -18.93
N SER A 196 -19.15 -7.17 -18.96
CA SER A 196 -20.23 -6.22 -19.27
C SER A 196 -21.21 -6.13 -18.11
N ALA A 197 -22.19 -5.24 -18.22
CA ALA A 197 -23.28 -5.13 -17.26
C ALA A 197 -24.05 -6.46 -17.03
N ASN A 198 -23.97 -7.40 -17.96
CA ASN A 198 -24.61 -8.71 -17.85
C ASN A 198 -23.79 -9.71 -16.98
N ASN A 199 -22.50 -9.43 -16.70
CA ASN A 199 -21.60 -10.30 -15.95
C ASN A 199 -21.17 -9.68 -14.61
N LEU A 200 -22.01 -8.82 -14.03
CA LEU A 200 -21.73 -8.09 -12.79
C LEU A 200 -21.43 -9.00 -11.60
N ASP A 201 -22.05 -10.16 -11.51
CA ASP A 201 -21.83 -11.10 -10.41
C ASP A 201 -20.37 -11.56 -10.34
N GLU A 202 -19.68 -11.70 -11.46
CA GLU A 202 -18.27 -12.06 -11.48
C GLU A 202 -17.40 -10.93 -10.90
N LEU A 203 -17.64 -9.69 -11.30
CA LEU A 203 -16.93 -8.52 -10.74
C LEU A 203 -17.21 -8.38 -9.22
N LEU A 204 -18.48 -8.56 -8.81
CA LEU A 204 -18.88 -8.49 -7.40
C LEU A 204 -18.24 -9.62 -6.56
N ASN A 205 -18.04 -10.80 -7.15
CA ASN A 205 -17.34 -11.89 -6.45
C ASN A 205 -15.87 -11.56 -6.18
N ASN A 206 -15.19 -10.79 -7.04
CA ASN A 206 -13.83 -10.35 -6.80
C ASN A 206 -13.72 -9.40 -5.59
N PHE A 207 -14.79 -8.68 -5.24
CA PHE A 207 -14.85 -7.87 -4.02
C PHE A 207 -15.02 -8.69 -2.74
N LYS A 208 -15.36 -9.97 -2.83
CA LYS A 208 -15.46 -10.89 -1.68
C LYS A 208 -14.13 -11.57 -1.32
N LEU A 209 -13.11 -11.43 -2.17
CA LEU A 209 -11.81 -12.07 -1.97
C LEU A 209 -11.07 -11.42 -0.80
N SER A 210 -10.29 -12.22 -0.05
CA SER A 210 -9.36 -11.69 0.94
C SER A 210 -8.26 -10.92 0.25
N LEU A 211 -7.98 -9.70 0.74
CA LEU A 211 -6.94 -8.82 0.19
C LEU A 211 -5.53 -9.09 0.77
N ASP A 212 -5.33 -10.24 1.41
CA ASP A 212 -4.01 -10.65 1.90
C ASP A 212 -3.12 -11.20 0.78
N LEU A 213 -3.74 -11.71 -0.29
CA LEU A 213 -3.04 -12.28 -1.44
C LEU A 213 -2.92 -11.27 -2.59
N SER A 214 -1.73 -11.13 -3.17
CA SER A 214 -1.46 -10.22 -4.29
C SER A 214 -2.30 -10.51 -5.53
N GLU A 215 -2.57 -11.79 -5.84
CA GLU A 215 -3.49 -12.17 -6.92
C GLU A 215 -4.91 -11.65 -6.69
N ASN A 216 -5.41 -11.73 -5.46
CA ASN A 216 -6.74 -11.23 -5.13
C ASN A 216 -6.80 -9.69 -5.22
N LYS A 217 -5.73 -9.00 -4.81
CA LYS A 217 -5.62 -7.53 -4.99
C LYS A 217 -5.61 -7.13 -6.45
N LEU A 218 -4.93 -7.91 -7.31
CA LEU A 218 -4.97 -7.72 -8.76
C LEU A 218 -6.41 -7.76 -9.28
N LYS A 219 -7.14 -8.85 -8.99
CA LYS A 219 -8.53 -9.04 -9.41
C LYS A 219 -9.44 -7.95 -8.86
N PHE A 220 -9.29 -7.61 -7.60
CA PHE A 220 -10.04 -6.58 -6.91
C PHE A 220 -9.86 -5.20 -7.58
N ALA A 221 -8.61 -4.79 -7.81
CA ALA A 221 -8.32 -3.47 -8.36
C ALA A 221 -8.81 -3.32 -9.80
N LEU A 222 -8.60 -4.33 -10.65
CA LEU A 222 -9.11 -4.32 -12.02
C LEU A 222 -10.65 -4.34 -12.05
N SER A 223 -11.28 -5.14 -11.18
CA SER A 223 -12.75 -5.16 -11.06
C SER A 223 -13.31 -3.83 -10.57
N TYR A 224 -12.60 -3.13 -9.68
CA TYR A 224 -12.99 -1.79 -9.23
C TYR A 224 -13.04 -0.79 -10.40
N TYR A 225 -11.99 -0.75 -11.23
CA TYR A 225 -11.99 0.14 -12.39
C TYR A 225 -13.02 -0.26 -13.44
N LYS A 226 -13.18 -1.57 -13.68
CA LYS A 226 -14.20 -2.05 -14.61
C LYS A 226 -15.64 -1.76 -14.11
N LEU A 227 -15.86 -1.88 -12.81
CA LEU A 227 -17.13 -1.48 -12.21
C LEU A 227 -17.42 0.01 -12.44
N TRP A 228 -16.42 0.89 -12.34
CA TRP A 228 -16.61 2.30 -12.61
C TRP A 228 -16.97 2.59 -14.07
N ASP A 229 -16.38 1.87 -15.04
CA ASP A 229 -16.77 1.94 -16.45
C ASP A 229 -18.27 1.67 -16.64
N ILE A 230 -18.81 0.72 -15.89
CA ILE A 230 -20.24 0.39 -15.91
C ILE A 230 -21.07 1.44 -15.16
N LEU A 231 -20.63 1.82 -13.95
CA LEU A 231 -21.38 2.71 -13.05
C LEU A 231 -21.52 4.13 -13.58
N ILE A 232 -20.52 4.66 -14.27
CA ILE A 232 -20.54 6.03 -14.78
C ILE A 232 -21.64 6.23 -15.83
N ASN A 233 -21.98 5.15 -16.56
CA ASN A 233 -22.99 5.13 -17.61
C ASN A 233 -24.36 4.61 -17.12
N SER A 234 -24.46 4.12 -15.89
CA SER A 234 -25.69 3.58 -15.33
C SER A 234 -26.69 4.67 -14.93
N ASN A 235 -27.98 4.35 -14.98
CA ASN A 235 -29.01 5.20 -14.38
C ASN A 235 -29.00 5.11 -12.84
N ASP A 236 -29.69 6.02 -12.16
CA ASP A 236 -29.64 6.11 -10.71
C ASP A 236 -30.19 4.86 -9.99
N LYS A 237 -31.15 4.14 -10.55
CA LYS A 237 -31.69 2.91 -9.96
C LYS A 237 -30.68 1.77 -10.04
N GLU A 238 -30.06 1.59 -11.19
CA GLU A 238 -29.00 0.59 -11.41
C GLU A 238 -27.78 0.89 -10.53
N PHE A 239 -27.37 2.15 -10.50
CA PHE A 239 -26.27 2.63 -9.65
C PHE A 239 -26.54 2.29 -8.18
N PHE A 240 -27.71 2.66 -7.66
CA PHE A 240 -28.07 2.40 -6.26
C PHE A 240 -28.13 0.89 -5.95
N TYR A 241 -28.70 0.09 -6.86
CA TYR A 241 -28.80 -1.36 -6.69
C TYR A 241 -27.42 -2.02 -6.60
N LEU A 242 -26.49 -1.63 -7.46
CA LEU A 242 -25.12 -2.15 -7.48
C LEU A 242 -24.35 -1.82 -6.21
N ILE A 243 -24.43 -0.58 -5.75
CA ILE A 243 -23.73 -0.15 -4.53
C ILE A 243 -24.30 -0.85 -3.31
N LYS A 244 -25.63 -1.05 -3.25
CA LYS A 244 -26.26 -1.82 -2.18
C LYS A 244 -25.70 -3.25 -2.11
N ASN A 245 -25.50 -3.90 -3.24
CA ASN A 245 -24.91 -5.24 -3.28
C ASN A 245 -23.46 -5.23 -2.77
N ILE A 246 -22.66 -4.22 -3.12
CA ILE A 246 -21.30 -4.06 -2.61
C ILE A 246 -21.29 -3.84 -1.10
N ALA A 247 -22.18 -3.01 -0.58
CA ALA A 247 -22.29 -2.69 0.83
C ALA A 247 -22.64 -3.90 1.72
N GLN A 248 -23.20 -4.96 1.15
CA GLN A 248 -23.59 -6.18 1.87
C GLN A 248 -22.52 -7.28 1.88
N ILE A 249 -21.33 -7.04 1.31
CA ILE A 249 -20.35 -8.11 1.02
C ILE A 249 -19.50 -8.52 2.22
N LYS A 250 -19.20 -7.62 3.18
CA LYS A 250 -18.09 -7.81 4.14
C LYS A 250 -18.52 -7.81 5.61
N ASN A 251 -17.67 -8.43 6.45
CA ASN A 251 -17.75 -8.37 7.91
C ASN A 251 -16.88 -7.23 8.48
N ASP A 252 -17.05 -6.88 9.75
CA ASP A 252 -16.45 -5.67 10.35
C ASP A 252 -14.92 -5.61 10.30
N VAL A 253 -14.21 -6.72 10.36
CA VAL A 253 -12.73 -6.75 10.33
C VAL A 253 -12.20 -6.45 8.95
N GLU A 254 -12.82 -6.99 7.91
CA GLU A 254 -12.42 -6.81 6.52
C GLU A 254 -12.93 -5.47 5.94
N ASN A 255 -14.00 -4.91 6.52
CA ASN A 255 -14.62 -3.68 6.07
C ASN A 255 -13.65 -2.49 6.01
N LEU A 256 -12.79 -2.34 7.01
CA LEU A 256 -11.81 -1.25 7.04
C LEU A 256 -10.75 -1.41 5.96
N SER A 257 -10.25 -2.64 5.76
CA SER A 257 -9.30 -2.94 4.68
C SER A 257 -9.93 -2.67 3.32
N PHE A 258 -11.17 -3.11 3.12
CA PHE A 258 -11.94 -2.85 1.90
C PHE A 258 -12.08 -1.35 1.60
N LEU A 259 -12.53 -0.54 2.59
CA LEU A 259 -12.68 0.92 2.43
C LEU A 259 -11.37 1.62 2.12
N ARG A 260 -10.27 1.20 2.73
CA ARG A 260 -8.93 1.74 2.44
C ARG A 260 -8.52 1.47 0.99
N ASN A 261 -8.72 0.23 0.53
CA ASN A 261 -8.35 -0.17 -0.83
C ASN A 261 -9.18 0.56 -1.90
N ILE A 262 -10.51 0.61 -1.77
CA ILE A 262 -11.32 1.37 -2.73
C ILE A 262 -11.01 2.88 -2.68
N SER A 263 -10.66 3.42 -1.51
CA SER A 263 -10.29 4.84 -1.39
C SER A 263 -8.96 5.15 -2.05
N ALA A 264 -7.97 4.26 -1.96
CA ALA A 264 -6.71 4.39 -2.67
C ALA A 264 -6.92 4.34 -4.20
N LEU A 265 -7.68 3.35 -4.69
CA LEU A 265 -8.01 3.21 -6.10
C LEU A 265 -8.83 4.39 -6.63
N GLY A 266 -9.81 4.87 -5.85
CA GLY A 266 -10.61 6.07 -6.17
C GLY A 266 -9.76 7.33 -6.24
N SER A 267 -8.74 7.45 -5.39
CA SER A 267 -7.80 8.59 -5.43
C SER A 267 -6.97 8.60 -6.71
N ILE A 268 -6.50 7.44 -7.18
CA ILE A 268 -5.80 7.29 -8.46
C ILE A 268 -6.72 7.69 -9.61
N LEU A 269 -7.96 7.19 -9.61
CA LEU A 269 -8.96 7.52 -10.62
C LEU A 269 -9.19 9.02 -10.75
N LEU A 270 -9.45 9.70 -9.63
CA LEU A 270 -9.74 11.14 -9.63
C LEU A 270 -8.51 11.97 -9.97
N ARG A 271 -7.32 11.58 -9.47
CA ARG A 271 -6.07 12.23 -9.83
C ARG A 271 -5.81 12.18 -11.33
N ASP A 272 -5.96 11.00 -11.94
CA ASP A 272 -5.71 10.84 -13.36
C ASP A 272 -6.76 11.56 -14.21
N SER A 273 -8.01 11.61 -13.75
CA SER A 273 -9.05 12.45 -14.36
C SER A 273 -8.68 13.94 -14.35
N MET A 274 -8.07 14.45 -13.26
CA MET A 274 -7.56 15.83 -13.21
C MET A 274 -6.38 16.05 -14.16
N VAL A 275 -5.46 15.08 -14.26
CA VAL A 275 -4.31 15.16 -15.18
C VAL A 275 -4.79 15.19 -16.62
N PHE A 276 -5.80 14.38 -16.95
CA PHE A 276 -6.40 14.36 -18.29
C PHE A 276 -6.93 15.74 -18.72
N LEU A 277 -7.67 16.42 -17.83
CA LEU A 277 -8.22 17.74 -18.12
C LEU A 277 -7.14 18.80 -18.36
N ASN A 278 -6.02 18.71 -17.65
CA ASN A 278 -5.00 19.75 -17.66
C ASN A 278 -3.93 19.56 -18.74
N SER A 279 -3.60 18.33 -19.13
CA SER A 279 -2.43 18.10 -19.98
C SER A 279 -2.64 17.16 -21.15
N SER A 280 -3.65 16.31 -21.14
CA SER A 280 -3.87 15.21 -22.12
C SER A 280 -2.62 14.37 -22.41
N LYS A 281 -1.57 14.49 -21.58
CA LYS A 281 -0.29 13.79 -21.76
C LYS A 281 -0.24 12.54 -20.92
N TRP A 282 -0.37 11.42 -21.56
CA TRP A 282 -0.36 10.08 -21.02
C TRP A 282 0.78 9.76 -20.04
N LYS A 283 1.95 10.33 -20.26
CA LYS A 283 3.12 10.10 -19.41
C LYS A 283 2.94 10.55 -17.95
N TYR A 284 1.92 11.32 -17.65
CA TYR A 284 1.61 11.79 -16.31
C TYR A 284 0.53 10.98 -15.60
N PHE A 285 -0.07 10.00 -16.30
CA PHE A 285 -1.06 9.10 -15.70
C PHE A 285 -0.38 8.05 -14.83
N TRP A 286 -0.98 7.77 -13.72
CA TRP A 286 -0.62 6.63 -12.90
C TRP A 286 -1.27 5.35 -13.43
N ASN A 287 -2.49 5.44 -13.90
CA ASN A 287 -3.23 4.33 -14.50
C ASN A 287 -3.60 4.62 -15.95
N ASN A 288 -2.74 4.19 -16.86
CA ASN A 288 -2.95 4.38 -18.29
C ASN A 288 -4.16 3.58 -18.82
N SER A 289 -4.57 2.51 -18.11
CA SER A 289 -5.74 1.70 -18.50
C SER A 289 -7.07 2.45 -18.33
N LEU A 290 -7.13 3.50 -17.51
CA LEU A 290 -8.35 4.28 -17.29
C LEU A 290 -8.96 4.85 -18.58
N VAL A 291 -8.14 5.12 -19.57
CA VAL A 291 -8.64 5.60 -20.87
C VAL A 291 -9.42 4.52 -21.61
N TYR A 292 -9.02 3.28 -21.47
CA TYR A 292 -9.74 2.15 -22.07
C TYR A 292 -10.99 1.80 -21.28
N PHE A 293 -10.98 1.98 -19.95
CA PHE A 293 -12.13 1.72 -19.11
C PHE A 293 -13.13 2.86 -19.12
N PHE A 294 -12.68 4.09 -19.24
CA PHE A 294 -13.51 5.23 -18.93
C PHE A 294 -13.81 6.09 -20.15
N GLY A 295 -13.96 5.90 -21.25
CA GLY A 295 -14.37 6.94 -22.20
C GLY A 295 -14.27 8.37 -21.63
N LEU A 296 -13.13 8.73 -20.96
CA LEU A 296 -12.94 10.00 -20.25
C LEU A 296 -13.24 11.22 -21.15
N ASN A 297 -13.15 11.03 -22.48
CA ASN A 297 -13.49 12.03 -23.48
C ASN A 297 -15.00 12.37 -23.53
N GLU A 298 -15.86 11.56 -22.95
CA GLU A 298 -17.30 11.71 -23.01
C GLU A 298 -17.91 12.36 -21.77
N HIS A 299 -17.08 12.59 -20.73
CA HIS A 299 -17.54 13.14 -19.46
C HIS A 299 -16.88 14.47 -19.16
N SER A 300 -17.67 15.44 -18.70
CA SER A 300 -17.15 16.65 -18.07
C SER A 300 -16.86 16.36 -16.59
N VAL A 301 -15.77 16.91 -16.08
CA VAL A 301 -15.27 16.66 -14.74
C VAL A 301 -15.34 17.93 -13.90
N ASN A 302 -15.92 17.85 -12.71
CA ASN A 302 -16.01 18.96 -11.78
C ASN A 302 -14.79 19.00 -10.84
N LEU A 303 -13.88 19.97 -11.09
CA LEU A 303 -12.61 20.10 -10.35
C LEU A 303 -12.80 20.40 -8.85
N GLU A 304 -13.81 21.16 -8.47
CA GLU A 304 -14.08 21.50 -7.08
C GLU A 304 -14.54 20.25 -6.31
N GLN A 305 -15.48 19.51 -6.89
CA GLN A 305 -15.94 18.24 -6.32
C GLN A 305 -14.82 17.19 -6.23
N ILE A 306 -13.90 17.16 -7.21
CA ILE A 306 -12.73 16.27 -7.15
C ILE A 306 -11.87 16.60 -5.93
N LYS A 307 -11.54 17.86 -5.68
CA LYS A 307 -10.70 18.27 -4.53
C LYS A 307 -11.33 17.85 -3.20
N ASP A 308 -12.62 18.08 -3.05
CA ASP A 308 -13.36 17.70 -1.84
C ASP A 308 -13.42 16.18 -1.68
N THR A 309 -13.63 15.45 -2.79
CA THR A 309 -13.68 13.99 -2.79
C THR A 309 -12.32 13.40 -2.50
N LEU A 310 -11.23 13.92 -3.08
CA LEU A 310 -9.86 13.48 -2.76
C LEU A 310 -9.53 13.69 -1.28
N SER A 311 -9.93 14.81 -0.68
CA SER A 311 -9.75 15.04 0.75
C SER A 311 -10.49 14.00 1.61
N TYR A 312 -11.71 13.61 1.19
CA TYR A 312 -12.47 12.53 1.82
C TYR A 312 -11.76 11.17 1.65
N LEU A 313 -11.35 10.81 0.43
CA LEU A 313 -10.68 9.53 0.14
C LEU A 313 -9.36 9.38 0.91
N ASN A 314 -8.55 10.45 0.99
CA ASN A 314 -7.31 10.46 1.77
C ASN A 314 -7.57 10.24 3.26
N ARG A 315 -8.65 10.80 3.82
CA ARG A 315 -9.06 10.53 5.19
C ARG A 315 -9.47 9.06 5.38
N MET A 316 -10.21 8.49 4.44
CA MET A 316 -10.66 7.10 4.49
C MET A 316 -9.50 6.11 4.35
N SER A 317 -8.52 6.38 3.49
CA SER A 317 -7.34 5.52 3.31
C SER A 317 -6.47 5.42 4.57
N THR A 318 -6.53 6.44 5.45
CA THR A 318 -5.78 6.50 6.71
C THR A 318 -6.62 6.24 7.96
N MET A 319 -7.91 5.92 7.79
CA MET A 319 -8.86 5.72 8.89
C MET A 319 -8.43 4.55 9.77
N ARG A 320 -8.54 4.73 11.10
CA ARG A 320 -8.33 3.68 12.10
C ARG A 320 -9.66 3.02 12.47
N LEU A 321 -9.60 1.87 13.14
CA LEU A 321 -10.79 1.24 13.73
C LEU A 321 -11.50 2.27 14.64
N ALA A 322 -12.62 2.74 14.16
CA ALA A 322 -13.54 3.64 14.86
C ALA A 322 -14.96 3.15 14.58
N ASN A 323 -15.91 3.58 15.37
CA ASN A 323 -17.32 3.33 15.09
C ASN A 323 -17.68 4.02 13.75
N PHE A 324 -17.73 3.26 12.67
CA PHE A 324 -18.20 3.73 11.37
C PHE A 324 -19.29 2.82 10.84
N ASN A 325 -20.23 3.39 10.10
CA ASN A 325 -21.23 2.63 9.39
C ASN A 325 -20.70 2.29 8.00
N PHE A 326 -20.28 1.04 7.83
CA PHE A 326 -19.70 0.55 6.57
C PHE A 326 -20.59 0.81 5.35
N GLU A 327 -21.89 0.52 5.48
CA GLU A 327 -22.84 0.72 4.39
C GLU A 327 -22.92 2.21 3.99
N MET A 328 -23.00 3.12 4.94
CA MET A 328 -22.99 4.56 4.67
C MET A 328 -21.70 5.03 4.00
N GLU A 329 -20.54 4.51 4.44
CA GLU A 329 -19.26 4.89 3.85
C GLU A 329 -19.12 4.38 2.41
N ILE A 330 -19.63 3.18 2.09
CA ILE A 330 -19.69 2.67 0.72
C ILE A 330 -20.56 3.58 -0.16
N PHE A 331 -21.79 3.92 0.28
CA PHE A 331 -22.62 4.84 -0.47
C PHE A 331 -21.93 6.20 -0.66
N THR A 332 -21.37 6.76 0.42
CA THR A 332 -20.67 8.05 0.36
C THR A 332 -19.51 8.02 -0.63
N HIS A 333 -18.70 6.96 -0.60
CA HIS A 333 -17.58 6.75 -1.52
C HIS A 333 -18.02 6.82 -2.99
N PHE A 334 -18.99 5.98 -3.35
CA PHE A 334 -19.42 5.86 -4.74
C PHE A 334 -20.20 7.10 -5.21
N PHE A 335 -21.07 7.68 -4.38
CA PHE A 335 -21.80 8.89 -4.74
C PHE A 335 -20.90 10.11 -4.91
N ARG A 336 -19.88 10.28 -4.06
CA ARG A 336 -18.92 11.37 -4.19
C ARG A 336 -18.13 11.27 -5.49
N ILE A 337 -17.63 10.07 -5.83
CA ILE A 337 -16.90 9.87 -7.08
C ILE A 337 -17.83 10.07 -8.28
N LYS A 338 -19.05 9.50 -8.27
CA LYS A 338 -20.02 9.72 -9.37
C LYS A 338 -20.32 11.20 -9.58
N GLY A 339 -20.46 11.97 -8.50
CA GLY A 339 -20.71 13.41 -8.54
C GLY A 339 -19.57 14.22 -9.18
N CYS A 340 -18.34 13.67 -9.22
CA CYS A 340 -17.22 14.31 -9.92
C CYS A 340 -17.36 14.29 -11.45
N PHE A 341 -18.21 13.42 -12.00
CA PHE A 341 -18.40 13.21 -13.43
C PHE A 341 -19.83 13.56 -13.83
N SER A 342 -19.97 14.33 -14.89
CA SER A 342 -21.27 14.63 -15.53
C SER A 342 -21.19 14.32 -17.02
N ARG A 343 -22.27 13.76 -17.57
CA ARG A 343 -22.33 13.57 -19.03
C ARG A 343 -22.25 14.90 -19.72
N THR A 344 -21.35 15.02 -20.68
CA THR A 344 -21.36 16.16 -21.61
C THR A 344 -22.60 16.03 -22.48
N ILE A 345 -23.60 16.86 -22.28
CA ILE A 345 -24.75 16.95 -23.18
C ILE A 345 -24.20 17.51 -24.49
N LYS A 346 -24.09 16.65 -25.50
CA LYS A 346 -23.80 17.07 -26.87
C LYS A 346 -25.01 17.70 -27.49
#